data_f5acd6d91ae7b8c6bd69319379c2843a
#
_entry.id   f5acd6d91ae7b8c6bd69319379c2843a
#
_cell.length_a   1.000
_cell.length_b   1.000
_cell.length_c   1.000
_cell.angle_alpha   90.00
_cell.angle_beta   90.00
_cell.angle_gamma   90.00
#
_symmetry.space_group_name_H-M   'P 1'
#
loop_
_entity.id
_entity.type
_entity.pdbx_description
1 polymer ?
#
loop_
_entity_poly.entity_id
_entity_poly.type
_entity_poly.pdbx_seq_one_letter_code
_entity_poly.pdbx_strand_id
1 'polypeptide(L)'
;MKAEGESRGLSVERRKRIVDEAAEEALEAYLRRSGASVRLVSEEGEATMGGGELLLIADPLDGTTNMAVGIPFSAVSLMLSETEYLSGAIASIVLDIPRGIAYKALKGVGAWRDDTPIRPRRARPLSKAILSIDISKSAPMNKLRRLIAKARHLRQLGSAALSICLVAEGVLDAHIDIRGVLRAVDSAAALHILREAGGVYRLNGVYMGDLKLERDSRLPVIAASNDEMLRRIEELL
;
A
#
# COMPACT_ATOMS: atom_id res chain seq x y z
N MET A 1 17.01 21.73 -5.44
CA MET A 1 16.74 23.05 -6.05
C MET A 1 17.05 23.14 -7.55
N LYS A 2 18.00 22.41 -8.16
CA LYS A 2 18.18 22.44 -9.64
C LYS A 2 17.17 21.60 -10.42
N ALA A 3 16.59 20.54 -9.86
CA ALA A 3 15.61 19.67 -10.53
C ALA A 3 14.19 20.26 -10.63
N GLU A 4 13.82 21.21 -9.78
CA GLU A 4 12.49 21.84 -9.79
C GLU A 4 12.28 22.82 -10.95
N GLY A 5 13.34 23.39 -11.50
CA GLY A 5 13.26 24.36 -12.61
C GLY A 5 12.98 23.71 -13.98
N GLU A 6 13.48 22.50 -14.22
CA GLU A 6 13.36 21.81 -15.50
C GLU A 6 12.04 21.04 -15.67
N SER A 7 11.31 20.75 -14.59
CA SER A 7 10.09 19.92 -14.63
C SER A 7 8.84 20.67 -15.09
N ARG A 8 8.80 21.99 -15.06
CA ARG A 8 7.59 22.82 -15.35
C ARG A 8 7.09 22.73 -16.81
N GLY A 9 7.86 22.17 -17.74
CA GLY A 9 7.47 21.99 -19.16
C GLY A 9 7.15 20.56 -19.57
N LEU A 10 7.32 19.56 -18.67
CA LEU A 10 7.13 18.15 -18.99
C LEU A 10 5.68 17.71 -18.76
N SER A 11 5.17 16.77 -19.59
CA SER A 11 3.88 16.11 -19.33
C SER A 11 3.90 15.34 -18.01
N VAL A 12 2.72 15.11 -17.42
CA VAL A 12 2.58 14.35 -16.17
C VAL A 12 3.16 12.94 -16.34
N GLU A 13 2.90 12.28 -17.47
CA GLU A 13 3.41 10.93 -17.77
C GLU A 13 4.93 10.90 -17.81
N ARG A 14 5.57 11.92 -18.40
CA ARG A 14 7.03 11.97 -18.44
C ARG A 14 7.63 12.23 -17.06
N ARG A 15 6.99 13.09 -16.25
CA ARG A 15 7.42 13.30 -14.85
C ARG A 15 7.29 12.04 -14.02
N LYS A 16 6.18 11.31 -14.17
CA LYS A 16 5.98 10.00 -13.52
C LYS A 16 7.14 9.07 -13.83
N ARG A 17 7.41 8.82 -15.11
CA ARG A 17 8.50 7.92 -15.50
C ARG A 17 9.85 8.32 -14.90
N ILE A 18 10.19 9.62 -14.89
CA ILE A 18 11.45 10.11 -14.32
C ILE A 18 11.54 9.82 -12.82
N VAL A 19 10.44 10.01 -12.06
CA VAL A 19 10.48 9.77 -10.61
C VAL A 19 10.45 8.29 -10.28
N ASP A 20 9.76 7.44 -11.06
CA ASP A 20 9.76 5.98 -10.90
C ASP A 20 11.16 5.42 -11.17
N GLU A 21 11.79 5.77 -12.33
CA GLU A 21 13.16 5.37 -12.67
C GLU A 21 14.17 5.78 -11.56
N ALA A 22 14.08 7.01 -11.09
CA ALA A 22 14.97 7.51 -10.03
C ALA A 22 14.78 6.81 -8.68
N ALA A 23 13.53 6.46 -8.33
CA ALA A 23 13.23 5.74 -7.10
C ALA A 23 13.75 4.30 -7.15
N GLU A 24 13.56 3.60 -8.28
CA GLU A 24 14.09 2.24 -8.50
C GLU A 24 15.62 2.22 -8.43
N GLU A 25 16.30 3.11 -9.18
CA GLU A 25 17.75 3.24 -9.16
C GLU A 25 18.30 3.51 -7.74
N ALA A 26 17.61 4.36 -6.97
CA ALA A 26 17.99 4.67 -5.59
C ALA A 26 17.87 3.45 -4.67
N LEU A 27 16.79 2.68 -4.79
CA LEU A 27 16.57 1.45 -4.03
C LEU A 27 17.65 0.41 -4.37
N GLU A 28 17.87 0.12 -5.65
CA GLU A 28 18.88 -0.84 -6.07
C GLU A 28 20.29 -0.44 -5.60
N ALA A 29 20.65 0.83 -5.78
CA ALA A 29 21.95 1.34 -5.33
C ALA A 29 22.12 1.21 -3.81
N TYR A 30 21.06 1.43 -3.04
CA TYR A 30 21.08 1.23 -1.59
C TYR A 30 21.27 -0.25 -1.23
N LEU A 31 20.51 -1.15 -1.84
CA LEU A 31 20.59 -2.60 -1.58
C LEU A 31 21.98 -3.14 -1.92
N ARG A 32 22.57 -2.75 -3.04
CA ARG A 32 23.93 -3.14 -3.42
C ARG A 32 24.98 -2.66 -2.41
N ARG A 33 24.87 -1.42 -1.94
CA ARG A 33 25.82 -0.84 -0.95
C ARG A 33 25.66 -1.43 0.44
N SER A 34 24.44 -1.81 0.84
CA SER A 34 24.17 -2.41 2.15
C SER A 34 24.66 -3.87 2.26
N GLY A 35 25.04 -4.51 1.16
CA GLY A 35 25.38 -5.93 1.13
C GLY A 35 24.16 -6.84 1.33
N ALA A 36 22.96 -6.35 1.03
CA ALA A 36 21.73 -7.11 1.18
C ALA A 36 21.76 -8.42 0.37
N SER A 37 21.27 -9.52 0.97
CA SER A 37 21.12 -10.82 0.32
C SER A 37 19.63 -11.09 0.12
N VAL A 38 19.08 -10.60 -1.00
CA VAL A 38 17.65 -10.65 -1.29
C VAL A 38 17.37 -10.92 -2.77
N ARG A 39 16.24 -11.55 -3.03
CA ARG A 39 15.58 -11.55 -4.34
C ARG A 39 14.56 -10.40 -4.33
N LEU A 40 14.84 -9.36 -5.09
CA LEU A 40 13.97 -8.20 -5.24
C LEU A 40 12.90 -8.48 -6.28
N VAL A 41 11.64 -8.17 -5.95
CA VAL A 41 10.51 -8.06 -6.87
C VAL A 41 9.94 -6.66 -6.72
N SER A 42 10.07 -5.84 -7.75
CA SER A 42 9.58 -4.45 -7.78
C SER A 42 8.61 -4.21 -8.94
N GLU A 43 8.07 -2.99 -9.01
CA GLU A 43 7.24 -2.56 -10.14
C GLU A 43 7.99 -2.66 -11.46
N GLU A 44 9.26 -2.29 -11.50
CA GLU A 44 10.06 -2.19 -12.71
C GLU A 44 10.73 -3.54 -13.10
N GLY A 45 10.90 -4.47 -12.15
CA GLY A 45 11.55 -5.74 -12.47
C GLY A 45 11.84 -6.64 -11.30
N GLU A 46 12.64 -7.67 -11.60
CA GLU A 46 13.15 -8.61 -10.62
C GLU A 46 14.68 -8.64 -10.68
N ALA A 47 15.33 -8.69 -9.52
CA ALA A 47 16.78 -8.77 -9.42
C ALA A 47 17.19 -9.64 -8.23
N THR A 48 18.34 -10.33 -8.33
CA THR A 48 18.92 -11.07 -7.22
C THR A 48 20.20 -10.37 -6.76
N MET A 49 20.32 -10.14 -5.46
CA MET A 49 21.45 -9.53 -4.81
C MET A 49 21.99 -10.46 -3.73
N GLY A 50 23.31 -10.67 -3.69
CA GLY A 50 23.92 -11.64 -2.79
C GLY A 50 23.42 -13.07 -3.05
N GLY A 51 23.13 -13.84 -2.00
CA GLY A 51 22.61 -15.21 -2.07
C GLY A 51 21.12 -15.31 -2.39
N GLY A 52 20.36 -14.21 -2.29
CA GLY A 52 18.94 -14.16 -2.61
C GLY A 52 18.03 -15.01 -1.69
N GLU A 53 18.38 -15.17 -0.41
CA GLU A 53 17.68 -16.06 0.53
C GLU A 53 16.29 -15.56 0.91
N LEU A 54 16.13 -14.23 1.05
CA LEU A 54 14.84 -13.60 1.37
C LEU A 54 14.27 -12.92 0.15
N LEU A 55 12.94 -12.90 0.07
CA LEU A 55 12.21 -12.13 -0.93
C LEU A 55 11.96 -10.71 -0.41
N LEU A 56 12.41 -9.70 -1.16
CA LEU A 56 12.06 -8.31 -0.93
C LEU A 56 11.03 -7.86 -1.98
N ILE A 57 9.81 -7.60 -1.52
CA ILE A 57 8.77 -6.98 -2.34
C ILE A 57 8.88 -5.48 -2.15
N ALA A 58 8.93 -4.74 -3.24
CA ALA A 58 9.14 -3.29 -3.21
C ALA A 58 8.25 -2.55 -4.21
N ASP A 59 7.66 -1.46 -3.73
CA ASP A 59 7.23 -0.35 -4.57
C ASP A 59 8.04 0.87 -4.10
N PRO A 60 9.06 1.28 -4.88
CA PRO A 60 9.92 2.41 -4.52
C PRO A 60 9.18 3.75 -4.50
N LEU A 61 8.03 3.84 -5.19
CA LEU A 61 7.22 5.06 -5.21
C LEU A 61 5.72 4.80 -5.45
N ASP A 62 5.00 4.30 -4.45
CA ASP A 62 3.52 4.30 -4.48
C ASP A 62 2.98 5.74 -4.44
N GLY A 63 2.06 6.06 -5.35
CA GLY A 63 1.54 7.41 -5.50
C GLY A 63 2.33 8.29 -6.47
N THR A 64 2.95 7.72 -7.50
CA THR A 64 3.72 8.42 -8.54
C THR A 64 2.97 9.58 -9.16
N THR A 65 1.68 9.46 -9.45
CA THR A 65 0.86 10.55 -9.99
C THR A 65 0.81 11.72 -9.03
N ASN A 66 0.62 11.45 -7.72
CA ASN A 66 0.64 12.49 -6.69
C ASN A 66 1.98 13.22 -6.65
N MET A 67 3.07 12.47 -6.61
CA MET A 67 4.44 13.03 -6.65
C MET A 67 4.63 13.89 -7.89
N ALA A 68 4.26 13.39 -9.07
CA ALA A 68 4.44 14.10 -10.34
C ALA A 68 3.68 15.42 -10.44
N VAL A 69 2.57 15.58 -9.71
CA VAL A 69 1.76 16.82 -9.70
C VAL A 69 1.89 17.63 -8.42
N GLY A 70 2.71 17.20 -7.46
CA GLY A 70 2.98 17.91 -6.21
C GLY A 70 1.93 17.72 -5.13
N ILE A 71 1.13 16.65 -5.19
CA ILE A 71 0.23 16.27 -4.10
C ILE A 71 1.05 15.51 -3.05
N PRO A 72 1.10 15.95 -1.77
CA PRO A 72 1.98 15.38 -0.75
C PRO A 72 1.39 14.08 -0.15
N PHE A 73 1.21 13.05 -0.97
CA PHE A 73 0.73 11.74 -0.54
C PHE A 73 1.32 10.64 -1.44
N SER A 74 2.52 10.18 -1.07
CA SER A 74 3.29 9.15 -1.76
C SER A 74 4.21 8.43 -0.78
N ALA A 75 4.59 7.20 -1.07
CA ALA A 75 5.35 6.35 -0.15
C ALA A 75 6.39 5.48 -0.84
N VAL A 76 7.39 5.06 -0.07
CA VAL A 76 8.17 3.85 -0.34
C VAL A 76 7.50 2.70 0.42
N SER A 77 7.30 1.55 -0.22
CA SER A 77 6.66 0.37 0.35
C SER A 77 7.56 -0.84 0.19
N LEU A 78 8.05 -1.42 1.30
CA LEU A 78 9.00 -2.52 1.32
C LEU A 78 8.53 -3.63 2.27
N MET A 79 8.66 -4.90 1.85
CA MET A 79 8.35 -6.06 2.68
C MET A 79 9.36 -7.18 2.46
N LEU A 80 9.92 -7.71 3.53
CA LEU A 80 10.72 -8.94 3.53
C LEU A 80 9.83 -10.15 3.81
N SER A 81 10.02 -11.21 3.02
CA SER A 81 9.31 -12.48 3.17
C SER A 81 10.27 -13.67 3.06
N GLU A 82 9.99 -14.74 3.83
CA GLU A 82 10.66 -16.03 3.74
C GLU A 82 10.13 -16.89 2.59
N THR A 83 8.95 -16.55 2.05
CA THR A 83 8.28 -17.30 1.00
C THR A 83 7.77 -16.37 -0.10
N GLU A 84 7.26 -16.96 -1.18
CA GLU A 84 6.59 -16.24 -2.28
C GLU A 84 5.14 -15.83 -1.95
N TYR A 85 4.76 -15.81 -0.67
CA TYR A 85 3.41 -15.48 -0.23
C TYR A 85 3.41 -14.46 0.90
N LEU A 86 2.34 -13.67 1.01
CA LEU A 86 2.13 -12.67 2.06
C LEU A 86 2.17 -13.29 3.47
N SER A 87 1.77 -14.54 3.63
CA SER A 87 1.87 -15.28 4.89
C SER A 87 3.32 -15.49 5.38
N GLY A 88 4.29 -15.47 4.46
CA GLY A 88 5.72 -15.52 4.75
C GLY A 88 6.34 -14.19 5.16
N ALA A 89 5.60 -13.08 5.17
CA ALA A 89 6.11 -11.77 5.57
C ALA A 89 6.70 -11.79 6.97
N ILE A 90 7.93 -11.27 7.13
CA ILE A 90 8.64 -11.18 8.42
C ILE A 90 8.80 -9.74 8.91
N ALA A 91 9.01 -8.79 7.99
CA ALA A 91 9.14 -7.38 8.31
C ALA A 91 8.61 -6.52 7.17
N SER A 92 8.03 -5.37 7.50
CA SER A 92 7.55 -4.41 6.51
C SER A 92 7.77 -2.98 6.96
N ILE A 93 7.96 -2.10 5.98
CA ILE A 93 8.01 -0.66 6.17
C ILE A 93 7.27 0.04 5.03
N VAL A 94 6.46 1.03 5.36
CA VAL A 94 5.89 2.00 4.43
C VAL A 94 6.30 3.39 4.93
N LEU A 95 7.11 4.08 4.14
CA LEU A 95 7.60 5.42 4.46
C LEU A 95 6.76 6.46 3.70
N ASP A 96 6.01 7.28 4.43
CA ASP A 96 5.37 8.48 3.90
C ASP A 96 6.45 9.52 3.57
N ILE A 97 6.76 9.67 2.29
CA ILE A 97 7.86 10.52 1.82
C ILE A 97 7.65 11.99 2.22
N PRO A 98 6.50 12.61 1.93
CA PRO A 98 6.30 14.03 2.25
C PRO A 98 6.33 14.36 3.74
N ARG A 99 5.89 13.42 4.60
CA ARG A 99 5.81 13.65 6.05
C ARG A 99 6.98 13.08 6.83
N GLY A 100 7.80 12.22 6.22
CA GLY A 100 8.91 11.54 6.88
C GLY A 100 8.46 10.55 7.96
N ILE A 101 7.23 10.01 7.86
CA ILE A 101 6.63 9.08 8.83
C ILE A 101 6.83 7.65 8.34
N ALA A 102 7.34 6.77 9.21
CA ALA A 102 7.54 5.36 8.90
C ALA A 102 6.49 4.48 9.61
N TYR A 103 5.68 3.76 8.85
CA TYR A 103 4.87 2.66 9.33
C TYR A 103 5.68 1.38 9.23
N LYS A 104 5.76 0.62 10.33
CA LYS A 104 6.61 -0.58 10.44
C LYS A 104 5.83 -1.74 11.01
N ALA A 105 6.18 -2.97 10.64
CA ALA A 105 5.67 -4.18 11.30
C ALA A 105 6.73 -5.26 11.36
N LEU A 106 6.66 -6.08 12.41
CA LEU A 106 7.42 -7.31 12.58
C LEU A 106 6.43 -8.44 12.89
N LYS A 107 6.59 -9.57 12.21
CA LYS A 107 5.74 -10.76 12.33
C LYS A 107 5.57 -11.20 13.78
N GLY A 108 4.33 -11.25 14.26
CA GLY A 108 3.98 -11.70 15.60
C GLY A 108 4.38 -10.75 16.73
N VAL A 109 4.92 -9.58 16.42
CA VAL A 109 5.35 -8.58 17.42
C VAL A 109 4.40 -7.38 17.45
N GLY A 110 3.95 -6.91 16.27
CA GLY A 110 3.02 -5.80 16.14
C GLY A 110 3.38 -4.82 15.03
N ALA A 111 2.73 -3.66 15.06
CA ALA A 111 2.95 -2.58 14.12
C ALA A 111 3.13 -1.22 14.82
N TRP A 112 3.90 -0.34 14.18
CA TRP A 112 4.25 0.98 14.72
C TRP A 112 4.14 2.06 13.63
N ARG A 113 3.84 3.27 14.08
CA ARG A 113 4.12 4.51 13.37
C ARG A 113 5.30 5.17 14.05
N ASP A 114 6.42 5.30 13.35
CA ASP A 114 7.72 5.63 13.95
C ASP A 114 8.02 4.67 15.11
N ASP A 115 8.02 5.14 16.34
CA ASP A 115 8.23 4.32 17.54
C ASP A 115 6.96 4.13 18.39
N THR A 116 5.81 4.61 17.91
CA THR A 116 4.53 4.51 18.59
C THR A 116 3.73 3.31 18.09
N PRO A 117 3.36 2.33 18.94
CA PRO A 117 2.48 1.24 18.56
C PRO A 117 1.14 1.75 18.00
N ILE A 118 0.67 1.14 16.91
CA ILE A 118 -0.60 1.51 16.27
C ILE A 118 -1.63 0.38 16.37
N ARG A 119 -2.89 0.79 16.33
CA ARG A 119 -4.04 -0.13 16.26
C ARG A 119 -5.16 0.48 15.43
N PRO A 120 -5.91 -0.33 14.67
CA PRO A 120 -7.09 0.12 13.95
C PRO A 120 -8.19 0.59 14.91
N ARG A 121 -9.11 1.37 14.39
CA ARG A 121 -10.27 1.83 15.16
C ARG A 121 -11.21 0.70 15.52
N ARG A 122 -11.91 0.87 16.65
CA ARG A 122 -13.08 0.06 16.96
C ARG A 122 -14.20 0.31 15.93
N ALA A 123 -15.06 -0.69 15.76
CA ALA A 123 -16.19 -0.60 14.84
C ALA A 123 -17.09 0.61 15.13
N ARG A 124 -17.54 1.26 14.08
CA ARG A 124 -18.50 2.35 14.14
C ARG A 124 -19.44 2.29 12.93
N PRO A 125 -20.65 2.90 13.01
CA PRO A 125 -21.57 2.94 11.87
C PRO A 125 -20.94 3.59 10.65
N LEU A 126 -21.29 3.12 9.45
CA LEU A 126 -20.85 3.72 8.17
C LEU A 126 -21.18 5.22 8.07
N SER A 127 -22.29 5.63 8.68
CA SER A 127 -22.67 7.06 8.78
C SER A 127 -21.69 7.93 9.59
N LYS A 128 -20.67 7.33 10.23
CA LYS A 128 -19.58 8.01 10.93
C LYS A 128 -18.21 7.61 10.40
N ALA A 129 -18.17 6.67 9.44
CA ALA A 129 -16.92 6.13 8.91
C ALA A 129 -16.22 7.09 7.94
N ILE A 130 -14.91 7.01 7.90
CA ILE A 130 -14.04 7.64 6.91
C ILE A 130 -13.45 6.52 6.06
N LEU A 131 -13.84 6.43 4.79
CA LEU A 131 -13.40 5.40 3.87
C LEU A 131 -12.48 5.99 2.80
N SER A 132 -11.43 5.28 2.46
CA SER A 132 -10.71 5.48 1.21
C SER A 132 -11.24 4.51 0.17
N ILE A 133 -11.64 5.01 -0.99
CA ILE A 133 -12.13 4.18 -2.11
C ILE A 133 -11.39 4.59 -3.36
N ASP A 134 -10.79 3.63 -4.06
CA ASP A 134 -10.23 3.91 -5.36
C ASP A 134 -11.30 3.72 -6.44
N ILE A 135 -11.67 4.84 -7.07
CA ILE A 135 -12.72 4.92 -8.11
C ILE A 135 -12.16 5.28 -9.48
N SER A 136 -10.84 5.30 -9.64
CA SER A 136 -10.18 5.53 -10.93
C SER A 136 -10.16 4.29 -11.82
N LYS A 137 -9.77 4.44 -13.09
CA LYS A 137 -9.46 3.33 -14.02
C LYS A 137 -10.54 2.23 -14.04
N SER A 138 -11.72 2.50 -14.55
CA SER A 138 -12.79 1.51 -14.73
C SER A 138 -13.33 0.86 -13.44
N ALA A 139 -13.37 1.62 -12.35
CA ALA A 139 -14.00 1.14 -11.11
C ALA A 139 -15.45 0.69 -11.34
N PRO A 140 -15.90 -0.43 -10.73
CA PRO A 140 -17.26 -0.92 -10.88
C PRO A 140 -18.25 -0.07 -10.06
N MET A 141 -18.58 1.13 -10.56
CA MET A 141 -19.41 2.13 -9.88
C MET A 141 -20.79 1.62 -9.48
N ASN A 142 -21.35 0.70 -10.26
CA ASN A 142 -22.63 0.04 -9.93
C ASN A 142 -22.55 -0.72 -8.59
N LYS A 143 -21.43 -1.39 -8.31
CA LYS A 143 -21.20 -2.08 -7.03
C LYS A 143 -20.93 -1.10 -5.90
N LEU A 144 -20.20 -0.03 -6.14
CA LEU A 144 -19.85 0.96 -5.13
C LEU A 144 -21.00 1.91 -4.75
N ARG A 145 -22.03 2.04 -5.57
CA ARG A 145 -23.10 3.04 -5.40
C ARG A 145 -23.74 3.04 -4.03
N ARG A 146 -24.07 1.85 -3.50
CA ARG A 146 -24.75 1.72 -2.18
C ARG A 146 -23.81 2.10 -1.04
N LEU A 147 -22.53 1.71 -1.12
CA LEU A 147 -21.52 2.06 -0.15
C LEU A 147 -21.25 3.57 -0.14
N ILE A 148 -21.06 4.17 -1.32
CA ILE A 148 -20.85 5.61 -1.48
C ILE A 148 -22.01 6.41 -0.89
N ALA A 149 -23.26 5.99 -1.12
CA ALA A 149 -24.43 6.68 -0.61
C ALA A 149 -24.59 6.61 0.92
N LYS A 150 -24.02 5.60 1.57
CA LYS A 150 -24.12 5.40 3.03
C LYS A 150 -22.91 5.88 3.82
N ALA A 151 -21.74 5.99 3.19
CA ALA A 151 -20.53 6.43 3.84
C ALA A 151 -20.58 7.95 4.12
N ARG A 152 -20.15 8.35 5.30
CA ARG A 152 -20.14 9.78 5.70
C ARG A 152 -19.04 10.56 4.98
N HIS A 153 -17.83 10.02 4.99
CA HIS A 153 -16.66 10.69 4.44
C HIS A 153 -15.92 9.75 3.50
N LEU A 154 -15.73 10.18 2.27
CA LEU A 154 -14.98 9.45 1.26
C LEU A 154 -13.71 10.18 0.92
N ARG A 155 -12.66 9.42 0.64
CA ARG A 155 -11.36 9.88 0.15
C ARG A 155 -10.94 9.01 -1.03
N GLN A 156 -10.26 9.61 -1.98
CA GLN A 156 -9.44 8.93 -2.96
C GLN A 156 -8.07 9.57 -2.87
N LEU A 157 -7.12 8.87 -2.26
CA LEU A 157 -5.86 9.48 -1.84
C LEU A 157 -4.72 9.23 -2.83
N GLY A 158 -4.81 8.18 -3.67
CA GLY A 158 -3.87 7.92 -4.76
C GLY A 158 -2.57 7.22 -4.36
N SER A 159 -2.51 6.66 -3.14
CA SER A 159 -1.50 5.72 -2.66
C SER A 159 -2.21 4.64 -1.87
N ALA A 160 -2.12 3.40 -2.33
CA ALA A 160 -2.76 2.27 -1.68
C ALA A 160 -2.02 1.89 -0.39
N ALA A 161 -0.69 1.87 -0.42
CA ALA A 161 0.13 1.58 0.75
C ALA A 161 -0.19 2.53 1.91
N LEU A 162 -0.16 3.84 1.69
CA LEU A 162 -0.49 4.80 2.75
C LEU A 162 -1.94 4.72 3.19
N SER A 163 -2.89 4.52 2.27
CA SER A 163 -4.31 4.38 2.63
C SER A 163 -4.55 3.21 3.57
N ILE A 164 -3.89 2.06 3.33
CA ILE A 164 -3.97 0.87 4.19
C ILE A 164 -3.26 1.14 5.53
N CYS A 165 -2.10 1.80 5.53
CA CYS A 165 -1.41 2.21 6.77
C CYS A 165 -2.27 3.14 7.63
N LEU A 166 -3.02 4.08 7.02
CA LEU A 166 -3.96 4.93 7.74
C LEU A 166 -5.13 4.13 8.35
N VAL A 167 -5.51 2.99 7.77
CA VAL A 167 -6.46 2.06 8.42
C VAL A 167 -5.79 1.39 9.62
N ALA A 168 -4.54 0.93 9.48
CA ALA A 168 -3.77 0.30 10.55
C ALA A 168 -3.55 1.24 11.75
N GLU A 169 -3.33 2.54 11.49
CA GLU A 169 -3.21 3.60 12.52
C GLU A 169 -4.56 4.00 13.15
N GLY A 170 -5.68 3.62 12.51
CA GLY A 170 -7.02 4.02 12.95
C GLY A 170 -7.42 5.44 12.52
N VAL A 171 -6.79 6.04 11.53
CA VAL A 171 -7.20 7.31 10.91
C VAL A 171 -8.38 7.08 9.95
N LEU A 172 -8.29 6.05 9.12
CA LEU A 172 -9.37 5.56 8.27
C LEU A 172 -10.05 4.33 8.90
N ASP A 173 -11.28 4.06 8.49
CA ASP A 173 -12.01 2.86 8.89
C ASP A 173 -11.83 1.72 7.89
N ALA A 174 -11.63 2.04 6.61
CA ALA A 174 -11.29 1.07 5.57
C ALA A 174 -10.68 1.74 4.33
N HIS A 175 -9.96 0.92 3.55
CA HIS A 175 -9.56 1.19 2.17
C HIS A 175 -10.16 0.12 1.25
N ILE A 176 -10.77 0.56 0.15
CA ILE A 176 -11.50 -0.30 -0.79
C ILE A 176 -10.96 -0.07 -2.20
N ASP A 177 -10.40 -1.10 -2.79
CA ASP A 177 -10.05 -1.16 -4.20
C ASP A 177 -10.56 -2.47 -4.80
N ILE A 178 -11.75 -2.41 -5.42
CA ILE A 178 -12.38 -3.58 -6.04
C ILE A 178 -12.24 -3.60 -7.56
N ARG A 179 -11.29 -2.84 -8.10
CA ARG A 179 -11.02 -2.76 -9.55
C ARG A 179 -10.31 -4.00 -10.09
N GLY A 180 -9.60 -4.75 -9.25
CA GLY A 180 -8.78 -5.89 -9.65
C GLY A 180 -7.52 -5.50 -10.41
N VAL A 181 -7.00 -4.29 -10.19
CA VAL A 181 -5.79 -3.75 -10.84
C VAL A 181 -4.68 -3.40 -9.85
N LEU A 182 -4.95 -3.47 -8.54
CA LEU A 182 -3.96 -3.24 -7.50
C LEU A 182 -2.94 -4.39 -7.50
N ARG A 183 -1.65 -4.06 -7.56
CA ARG A 183 -0.57 -5.05 -7.61
C ARG A 183 -0.14 -5.49 -6.23
N ALA A 184 0.48 -6.66 -6.15
CA ALA A 184 1.07 -7.16 -4.91
C ALA A 184 2.11 -6.19 -4.35
N VAL A 185 2.97 -5.63 -5.19
CA VAL A 185 4.02 -4.67 -4.81
C VAL A 185 3.45 -3.41 -4.14
N ASP A 186 2.29 -2.92 -4.62
CA ASP A 186 1.63 -1.70 -4.10
C ASP A 186 1.03 -1.92 -2.69
N SER A 187 0.69 -3.16 -2.31
CA SER A 187 -0.16 -3.42 -1.15
C SER A 187 0.42 -4.36 -0.10
N ALA A 188 1.34 -5.26 -0.46
CA ALA A 188 1.78 -6.34 0.42
C ALA A 188 2.36 -5.84 1.76
N ALA A 189 3.25 -4.85 1.75
CA ALA A 189 3.84 -4.29 2.96
C ALA A 189 2.77 -3.69 3.89
N ALA A 190 1.84 -2.91 3.33
CA ALA A 190 0.79 -2.26 4.10
C ALA A 190 -0.24 -3.27 4.64
N LEU A 191 -0.56 -4.35 3.89
CA LEU A 191 -1.42 -5.44 4.37
C LEU A 191 -0.76 -6.20 5.53
N HIS A 192 0.55 -6.43 5.48
CA HIS A 192 1.28 -7.01 6.62
C HIS A 192 1.23 -6.07 7.83
N ILE A 193 1.47 -4.76 7.64
CA ILE A 193 1.36 -3.76 8.72
C ILE A 193 -0.06 -3.75 9.32
N LEU A 194 -1.11 -3.77 8.49
CA LEU A 194 -2.49 -3.82 8.94
C LEU A 194 -2.78 -5.08 9.76
N ARG A 195 -2.33 -6.25 9.31
CA ARG A 195 -2.50 -7.52 10.02
C ARG A 195 -1.82 -7.49 11.39
N GLU A 196 -0.57 -7.06 11.46
CA GLU A 196 0.18 -6.99 12.72
C GLU A 196 -0.37 -5.89 13.67
N ALA A 197 -1.04 -4.86 13.14
CA ALA A 197 -1.80 -3.89 13.94
C ALA A 197 -3.11 -4.45 14.50
N GLY A 198 -3.59 -5.60 14.00
CA GLY A 198 -4.86 -6.23 14.39
C GLY A 198 -6.06 -5.84 13.52
N GLY A 199 -5.84 -5.28 12.35
CA GLY A 199 -6.86 -5.07 11.32
C GLY A 199 -7.07 -6.32 10.45
N VAL A 200 -8.04 -6.24 9.56
CA VAL A 200 -8.45 -7.36 8.70
C VAL A 200 -8.51 -6.93 7.23
N TYR A 201 -8.45 -7.89 6.35
CA TYR A 201 -8.61 -7.63 4.93
C TYR A 201 -9.29 -8.79 4.19
N ARG A 202 -9.78 -8.50 3.00
CA ARG A 202 -10.25 -9.47 2.02
C ARG A 202 -9.48 -9.28 0.72
N LEU A 203 -8.92 -10.38 0.23
CA LEU A 203 -8.19 -10.43 -1.04
C LEU A 203 -8.93 -11.36 -1.99
N ASN A 204 -9.31 -10.85 -3.15
CA ASN A 204 -10.02 -11.63 -4.16
C ASN A 204 -11.22 -12.43 -3.60
N GLY A 205 -11.97 -11.83 -2.68
CA GLY A 205 -13.11 -12.47 -2.01
C GLY A 205 -12.76 -13.41 -0.85
N VAL A 206 -11.48 -13.63 -0.54
CA VAL A 206 -11.04 -14.52 0.55
C VAL A 206 -10.68 -13.71 1.80
N TYR A 207 -11.33 -13.99 2.93
CA TYR A 207 -11.06 -13.36 4.22
C TYR A 207 -9.65 -13.71 4.70
N MET A 208 -8.86 -12.70 5.08
CA MET A 208 -7.44 -12.83 5.43
C MET A 208 -6.67 -13.73 4.45
N GLY A 209 -7.08 -13.64 3.17
CA GLY A 209 -6.53 -14.48 2.10
C GLY A 209 -5.03 -14.25 1.90
N ASP A 210 -4.38 -15.27 1.35
CA ASP A 210 -2.97 -15.16 1.01
C ASP A 210 -2.78 -14.53 -0.37
N LEU A 211 -1.63 -13.92 -0.59
CA LEU A 211 -1.27 -13.22 -1.82
C LEU A 211 0.06 -13.74 -2.32
N LYS A 212 0.10 -14.21 -3.57
CA LYS A 212 1.36 -14.53 -4.22
C LYS A 212 2.11 -13.25 -4.56
N LEU A 213 3.36 -13.18 -4.14
CA LEU A 213 4.23 -12.00 -4.19
C LEU A 213 4.97 -11.96 -5.54
N GLU A 214 4.22 -11.79 -6.60
CA GLU A 214 4.72 -11.67 -7.98
C GLU A 214 4.43 -10.26 -8.50
N ARG A 215 5.29 -9.78 -9.38
CA ARG A 215 5.17 -8.47 -10.03
C ARG A 215 3.79 -8.24 -10.68
N ASP A 216 3.28 -9.25 -11.36
CA ASP A 216 2.04 -9.16 -12.13
C ASP A 216 0.78 -9.59 -11.37
N SER A 217 0.92 -10.03 -10.11
CA SER A 217 -0.22 -10.37 -9.27
C SER A 217 -1.09 -9.14 -9.02
N ARG A 218 -2.35 -9.19 -9.50
CA ARG A 218 -3.34 -8.11 -9.38
C ARG A 218 -4.61 -8.62 -8.74
N LEU A 219 -5.18 -7.85 -7.84
CA LEU A 219 -6.34 -8.29 -7.06
C LEU A 219 -7.19 -7.13 -6.56
N PRO A 220 -8.50 -7.38 -6.32
CA PRO A 220 -9.32 -6.52 -5.49
C PRO A 220 -8.95 -6.68 -4.02
N VAL A 221 -8.93 -5.56 -3.29
CA VAL A 221 -8.59 -5.48 -1.87
C VAL A 221 -9.67 -4.71 -1.13
N ILE A 222 -10.11 -5.23 0.02
CA ILE A 222 -10.83 -4.48 1.04
C ILE A 222 -10.03 -4.61 2.33
N ALA A 223 -9.40 -3.55 2.77
CA ALA A 223 -8.68 -3.45 4.04
C ALA A 223 -9.56 -2.71 5.04
N ALA A 224 -9.80 -3.28 6.21
CA ALA A 224 -10.73 -2.73 7.19
C ALA A 224 -10.15 -2.76 8.61
N SER A 225 -10.62 -1.84 9.44
CA SER A 225 -10.21 -1.70 10.83
C SER A 225 -10.57 -2.92 11.71
N ASN A 226 -11.61 -3.66 11.34
CA ASN A 226 -12.09 -4.86 12.05
C ASN A 226 -13.14 -5.61 11.23
N ASP A 227 -13.50 -6.82 11.67
CA ASP A 227 -14.48 -7.71 11.00
C ASP A 227 -15.84 -7.07 10.79
N GLU A 228 -16.32 -6.30 11.75
CA GLU A 228 -17.64 -5.67 11.65
C GLU A 228 -17.66 -4.61 10.55
N MET A 229 -16.59 -3.80 10.42
CA MET A 229 -16.47 -2.83 9.32
C MET A 229 -16.35 -3.53 7.98
N LEU A 230 -15.55 -4.59 7.88
CA LEU A 230 -15.42 -5.39 6.67
C LEU A 230 -16.79 -5.93 6.21
N ARG A 231 -17.52 -6.61 7.09
CA ARG A 231 -18.85 -7.18 6.80
C ARG A 231 -19.84 -6.11 6.35
N ARG A 232 -19.89 -4.94 7.04
CA ARG A 232 -20.77 -3.83 6.66
C ARG A 232 -20.49 -3.27 5.27
N ILE A 233 -19.21 -3.27 4.87
CA ILE A 233 -18.81 -2.86 3.52
C ILE A 233 -19.30 -3.90 2.50
N GLU A 234 -19.07 -5.18 2.75
CA GLU A 234 -19.45 -6.28 1.87
C GLU A 234 -20.95 -6.38 1.61
N GLU A 235 -21.78 -6.14 2.63
CA GLU A 235 -23.24 -6.09 2.50
C GLU A 235 -23.75 -5.02 1.52
N LEU A 236 -22.90 -4.05 1.17
CA LEU A 236 -23.24 -2.92 0.31
C LEU A 236 -22.59 -2.98 -1.08
N LEU A 237 -21.64 -3.88 -1.27
CA LEU A 237 -21.00 -4.15 -2.58
C LEU A 237 -21.82 -5.18 -3.38
#